data_529b53be89004c7c2f1323376c277c9f
#
_entry.id   529b53be89004c7c2f1323376c277c9f
#
_cell.length_a   1.000
_cell.length_b   1.000
_cell.length_c   1.000
_cell.angle_alpha   90.00
_cell.angle_beta   90.00
_cell.angle_gamma   90.00
#
_symmetry.space_group_name_H-M   'P 1'
#
loop_
_entity.id
_entity.type
_entity.pdbx_description
1 polymer ?
#
loop_
_entity_poly.entity_id
_entity_poly.type
_entity_poly.pdbx_seq_one_letter_code
_entity_poly.pdbx_strand_id
1 'polypeptide(L)'
;LLVVLVMVVILLLGRERSSIYRDESETKALIHQTGQNLVEIQTFDTAKQPRSIYLTEIPSRVFVSEGSILESLLALGQGDRIVAASISGASSGAYERIRQEYPEELEKVPHIAPQGMNREQAVAYAPDFIMGWQSAFTLSRFGTVSWWQERGVNTYIAATSNHVLKYGTIE
;
A
#
# COMPACT_ATOMS: atom_id res chain seq x y z
N LEU A 1 -25.53 -26.30 -23.11
CA LEU A 1 -24.44 -26.94 -22.35
C LEU A 1 -23.20 -26.08 -22.29
N LEU A 2 -22.77 -25.47 -23.42
CA LEU A 2 -21.57 -24.62 -23.49
C LEU A 2 -21.66 -23.34 -22.61
N VAL A 3 -22.84 -22.68 -22.56
CA VAL A 3 -23.07 -21.45 -21.77
C VAL A 3 -22.99 -21.73 -20.27
N VAL A 4 -23.48 -22.90 -19.83
CA VAL A 4 -23.39 -23.28 -18.41
C VAL A 4 -21.94 -23.56 -18.00
N LEU A 5 -21.16 -24.18 -18.90
CA LEU A 5 -19.73 -24.45 -18.66
C LEU A 5 -18.92 -23.15 -18.55
N VAL A 6 -19.19 -22.17 -19.42
CA VAL A 6 -18.53 -20.83 -19.35
C VAL A 6 -18.89 -20.08 -18.09
N MET A 7 -20.16 -20.12 -17.62
CA MET A 7 -20.55 -19.52 -16.36
C MET A 7 -19.88 -20.19 -15.15
N VAL A 8 -19.74 -21.50 -15.16
CA VAL A 8 -19.05 -22.22 -14.06
C VAL A 8 -17.57 -21.90 -14.04
N VAL A 9 -16.93 -21.79 -15.21
CA VAL A 9 -15.50 -21.37 -15.30
C VAL A 9 -15.31 -19.92 -14.84
N ILE A 10 -16.20 -18.99 -15.18
CA ILE A 10 -16.15 -17.60 -14.71
C ILE A 10 -16.39 -17.54 -13.19
N LEU A 11 -17.29 -18.36 -12.64
CA LEU A 11 -17.52 -18.47 -11.21
C LEU A 11 -16.34 -19.09 -10.46
N LEU A 12 -15.63 -20.04 -11.05
CA LEU A 12 -14.44 -20.67 -10.47
C LEU A 12 -13.22 -19.74 -10.55
N LEU A 13 -13.03 -19.01 -11.66
CA LEU A 13 -11.96 -18.02 -11.80
C LEU A 13 -12.22 -16.75 -10.99
N GLY A 14 -13.50 -16.38 -10.76
CA GLY A 14 -13.88 -15.27 -9.88
C GLY A 14 -13.74 -15.59 -8.38
N ARG A 15 -13.61 -16.87 -8.01
CA ARG A 15 -13.54 -17.30 -6.61
C ARG A 15 -12.12 -17.25 -6.03
N GLU A 16 -11.09 -17.13 -6.87
CA GLU A 16 -9.69 -17.04 -6.39
C GLU A 16 -9.22 -15.61 -6.08
N ARG A 17 -10.07 -14.59 -6.25
CA ARG A 17 -9.79 -13.22 -5.80
C ARG A 17 -10.61 -12.82 -4.57
N SER A 18 -11.11 -13.76 -3.80
CA SER A 18 -11.71 -13.44 -2.52
C SER A 18 -10.63 -13.13 -1.50
N SER A 19 -10.45 -11.84 -1.25
CA SER A 19 -9.95 -11.24 0.00
C SER A 19 -9.25 -12.22 0.93
N ILE A 20 -7.92 -12.26 0.87
CA ILE A 20 -7.09 -12.92 1.88
C ILE A 20 -7.03 -12.00 3.11
N TYR A 21 -8.16 -11.59 3.65
CA TYR A 21 -8.26 -11.21 5.03
C TYR A 21 -8.56 -12.49 5.82
N ARG A 22 -7.50 -13.23 6.10
CA ARG A 22 -7.56 -14.33 7.07
C ARG A 22 -7.37 -13.75 8.47
N ASP A 23 -8.09 -14.32 9.41
CA ASP A 23 -7.82 -14.08 10.82
C ASP A 23 -6.33 -14.34 11.12
N GLU A 24 -5.76 -13.56 11.99
CA GLU A 24 -4.34 -13.63 12.38
C GLU A 24 -3.93 -15.04 12.82
N SER A 25 -4.85 -15.76 13.49
CA SER A 25 -4.67 -17.14 13.94
C SER A 25 -4.63 -18.12 12.76
N GLU A 26 -5.49 -17.97 11.75
CA GLU A 26 -5.49 -18.80 10.54
C GLU A 26 -4.26 -18.57 9.69
N THR A 27 -3.80 -17.32 9.60
CA THR A 27 -2.59 -16.96 8.86
C THR A 27 -1.36 -17.58 9.50
N LYS A 28 -1.21 -17.47 10.84
CA LYS A 28 -0.12 -18.11 11.59
C LYS A 28 -0.12 -19.64 11.47
N ALA A 29 -1.29 -20.27 11.50
CA ALA A 29 -1.43 -21.71 11.33
C ALA A 29 -1.03 -22.19 9.93
N LEU A 30 -1.37 -21.43 8.89
CA LEU A 30 -1.02 -21.74 7.49
C LEU A 30 0.49 -21.69 7.26
N ILE A 31 1.17 -20.72 7.88
CA ILE A 31 2.63 -20.52 7.80
C ILE A 31 3.35 -21.74 8.40
N HIS A 32 2.86 -22.21 9.54
CA HIS A 32 3.43 -23.39 10.20
C HIS A 32 3.30 -24.66 9.34
N GLN A 33 2.27 -24.72 8.49
CA GLN A 33 2.03 -25.84 7.57
C GLN A 33 2.81 -25.75 6.25
N THR A 34 3.07 -24.54 5.73
CA THR A 34 3.65 -24.37 4.37
C THR A 34 5.14 -24.09 4.36
N GLY A 35 5.77 -23.78 5.50
CA GLY A 35 7.18 -23.43 5.58
C GLY A 35 7.56 -22.15 4.82
N GLN A 36 6.59 -21.32 4.45
CA GLN A 36 6.82 -20.05 3.73
C GLN A 36 7.39 -18.99 4.69
N ASN A 37 8.39 -18.27 4.22
CA ASN A 37 8.89 -17.09 4.92
C ASN A 37 7.81 -16.01 4.91
N LEU A 38 7.29 -15.67 6.08
CA LEU A 38 6.32 -14.62 6.26
C LEU A 38 6.96 -13.43 6.95
N VAL A 39 6.75 -12.25 6.39
CA VAL A 39 7.15 -11.00 7.02
C VAL A 39 5.94 -10.37 7.68
N GLU A 40 5.97 -10.22 9.00
CA GLU A 40 4.97 -9.45 9.74
C GLU A 40 5.40 -7.99 9.79
N ILE A 41 4.49 -7.10 9.41
CA ILE A 41 4.67 -5.65 9.46
C ILE A 41 3.62 -5.04 10.38
N GLN A 42 4.06 -4.30 11.39
CA GLN A 42 3.18 -3.53 12.26
C GLN A 42 2.80 -2.20 11.59
N THR A 43 1.53 -1.91 11.56
CA THR A 43 0.97 -0.69 10.99
C THR A 43 -0.30 -0.28 11.75
N PHE A 44 -1.14 0.54 11.14
CA PHE A 44 -2.38 1.05 11.74
C PHE A 44 -3.54 0.92 10.75
N ASP A 45 -4.76 0.92 11.28
CA ASP A 45 -5.97 1.07 10.47
C ASP A 45 -6.36 2.56 10.32
N THR A 46 -7.45 2.81 9.60
CA THR A 46 -8.00 4.16 9.40
C THR A 46 -8.40 4.84 10.73
N ALA A 47 -8.80 4.04 11.73
CA ALA A 47 -9.17 4.50 13.08
C ALA A 47 -7.95 4.64 14.01
N LYS A 48 -6.73 4.51 13.49
CA LYS A 48 -5.46 4.58 14.23
C LYS A 48 -5.24 3.44 15.22
N GLN A 49 -5.93 2.31 15.04
CA GLN A 49 -5.70 1.13 15.85
C GLN A 49 -4.51 0.35 15.28
N PRO A 50 -3.60 -0.14 16.13
CA PRO A 50 -2.51 -1.02 15.71
C PRO A 50 -3.06 -2.27 15.01
N ARG A 51 -2.39 -2.67 13.93
CA ARG A 51 -2.69 -3.91 13.21
C ARG A 51 -1.42 -4.50 12.62
N SER A 52 -1.43 -5.81 12.39
CA SER A 52 -0.40 -6.50 11.63
C SER A 52 -0.87 -6.73 10.20
N ILE A 53 0.06 -6.65 9.26
CA ILE A 53 -0.08 -7.20 7.91
C ILE A 53 0.99 -8.26 7.70
N TYR A 54 0.65 -9.30 6.94
CA TYR A 54 1.53 -10.42 6.69
C TYR A 54 1.81 -10.53 5.20
N LEU A 55 3.09 -10.54 4.84
CA LEU A 55 3.52 -10.61 3.45
C LEU A 55 4.27 -11.92 3.22
N THR A 56 3.85 -12.68 2.23
CA THR A 56 4.55 -13.86 1.72
C THR A 56 5.55 -13.51 0.63
N GLU A 57 5.35 -12.37 -0.01
CA GLU A 57 6.18 -11.84 -1.10
C GLU A 57 6.45 -10.36 -0.88
N ILE A 58 7.58 -9.88 -1.38
CA ILE A 58 7.90 -8.46 -1.36
C ILE A 58 6.99 -7.73 -2.35
N PRO A 59 6.28 -6.68 -1.94
CA PRO A 59 5.45 -5.88 -2.84
C PRO A 59 6.22 -5.40 -4.06
N SER A 60 5.60 -5.50 -5.23
CA SER A 60 6.21 -5.14 -6.51
C SER A 60 5.51 -3.97 -7.21
N ARG A 61 4.33 -3.59 -6.72
CA ARG A 61 3.49 -2.54 -7.29
C ARG A 61 3.03 -1.57 -6.20
N VAL A 62 3.99 -0.84 -5.66
CA VAL A 62 3.75 0.08 -4.54
C VAL A 62 3.18 1.41 -5.03
N PHE A 63 2.02 1.80 -4.49
CA PHE A 63 1.51 3.17 -4.64
C PHE A 63 1.91 3.98 -3.41
N VAL A 64 2.47 5.17 -3.63
CA VAL A 64 2.92 6.08 -2.58
C VAL A 64 2.06 7.34 -2.56
N SER A 65 1.50 7.69 -1.42
CA SER A 65 0.61 8.86 -1.30
C SER A 65 1.27 10.11 -0.71
N GLU A 66 2.55 10.05 -0.37
CA GLU A 66 3.24 11.16 0.33
C GLU A 66 4.71 11.28 -0.10
N GLY A 67 5.17 12.54 -0.24
CA GLY A 67 6.54 12.82 -0.68
C GLY A 67 7.64 12.30 0.25
N SER A 68 7.43 12.35 1.57
CA SER A 68 8.41 11.84 2.55
C SER A 68 8.57 10.32 2.49
N ILE A 69 7.51 9.59 2.15
CA ILE A 69 7.57 8.14 1.95
C ILE A 69 8.25 7.82 0.63
N LEU A 70 7.94 8.59 -0.43
CA LEU A 70 8.65 8.49 -1.71
C LEU A 70 10.16 8.66 -1.50
N GLU A 71 10.56 9.75 -0.87
CA GLU A 71 11.97 10.04 -0.55
C GLU A 71 12.66 8.88 0.19
N SER A 72 11.99 8.31 1.20
CA SER A 72 12.52 7.18 1.95
C SER A 72 12.71 5.92 1.09
N LEU A 73 11.76 5.61 0.21
CA LEU A 73 11.88 4.46 -0.69
C LEU A 73 12.97 4.66 -1.74
N LEU A 74 13.12 5.87 -2.27
CA LEU A 74 14.20 6.19 -3.22
C LEU A 74 15.57 6.12 -2.55
N ALA A 75 15.69 6.62 -1.33
CA ALA A 75 16.93 6.50 -0.53
C ALA A 75 17.33 5.04 -0.25
N LEU A 76 16.34 4.14 -0.22
CA LEU A 76 16.54 2.69 -0.06
C LEU A 76 16.70 1.95 -1.39
N GLY A 77 16.78 2.66 -2.53
CA GLY A 77 16.94 2.05 -3.86
C GLY A 77 15.73 1.24 -4.33
N GLN A 78 14.51 1.63 -3.94
CA GLN A 78 13.27 0.88 -4.24
C GLN A 78 12.42 1.56 -5.32
N GLY A 79 12.99 2.42 -6.15
CA GLY A 79 12.27 3.14 -7.21
C GLY A 79 11.55 2.23 -8.20
N ASP A 80 12.15 1.10 -8.56
CA ASP A 80 11.61 0.10 -9.48
C ASP A 80 10.33 -0.61 -8.98
N ARG A 81 10.07 -0.56 -7.67
CA ARG A 81 8.86 -1.14 -7.07
C ARG A 81 7.70 -0.18 -7.02
N ILE A 82 7.92 1.11 -7.27
CA ILE A 82 6.90 2.14 -7.18
C ILE A 82 6.19 2.29 -8.53
N VAL A 83 4.91 1.93 -8.58
CA VAL A 83 4.12 2.08 -9.82
C VAL A 83 3.57 3.48 -10.00
N ALA A 84 3.30 4.19 -8.90
CA ALA A 84 2.86 5.59 -8.93
C ALA A 84 3.09 6.28 -7.59
N ALA A 85 3.32 7.59 -7.63
CA ALA A 85 3.46 8.44 -6.45
C ALA A 85 2.57 9.68 -6.57
N SER A 86 1.71 9.89 -5.58
CA SER A 86 0.87 11.07 -5.40
C SER A 86 1.45 11.92 -4.28
N ILE A 87 2.02 13.06 -4.60
CA ILE A 87 2.75 13.91 -3.64
C ILE A 87 2.07 15.25 -3.37
N SER A 88 0.73 15.25 -3.43
CA SER A 88 -0.09 16.44 -3.19
C SER A 88 0.21 17.05 -1.81
N GLY A 89 0.33 18.37 -1.78
CA GLY A 89 0.69 19.10 -0.57
C GLY A 89 2.19 19.16 -0.29
N ALA A 90 3.02 18.50 -1.08
CA ALA A 90 4.43 18.79 -1.14
C ALA A 90 4.59 20.23 -1.63
N SER A 91 5.20 21.10 -0.83
CA SER A 91 5.69 22.37 -1.36
C SER A 91 6.52 22.04 -2.62
N SER A 92 6.43 22.87 -3.64
CA SER A 92 7.21 22.70 -4.88
C SER A 92 8.69 22.40 -4.62
N GLY A 93 9.24 22.88 -3.50
CA GLY A 93 10.61 22.63 -3.07
C GLY A 93 10.89 21.20 -2.59
N ALA A 94 9.93 20.48 -2.01
CA ALA A 94 10.16 19.11 -1.55
C ALA A 94 10.34 18.15 -2.74
N TYR A 95 9.51 18.26 -3.78
CA TYR A 95 9.66 17.44 -4.98
C TYR A 95 10.96 17.77 -5.73
N GLU A 96 11.29 19.05 -5.84
CA GLU A 96 12.53 19.49 -6.49
C GLU A 96 13.77 18.94 -5.77
N ARG A 97 13.76 18.92 -4.43
CA ARG A 97 14.82 18.30 -3.64
C ARG A 97 14.94 16.80 -3.94
N ILE A 98 13.84 16.06 -3.91
CA ILE A 98 13.83 14.62 -4.24
C ILE A 98 14.44 14.38 -5.64
N ARG A 99 14.08 15.20 -6.61
CA ARG A 99 14.58 15.11 -7.98
C ARG A 99 16.09 15.35 -8.08
N GLN A 100 16.64 16.22 -7.23
CA GLN A 100 18.06 16.52 -7.19
C GLN A 100 18.85 15.45 -6.42
N GLU A 101 18.29 14.92 -5.33
CA GLU A 101 18.99 13.98 -4.46
C GLU A 101 18.94 12.54 -4.96
N TYR A 102 17.85 12.14 -5.64
CA TYR A 102 17.62 10.75 -6.07
C TYR A 102 17.22 10.64 -7.55
N PRO A 103 17.94 11.27 -8.49
CA PRO A 103 17.55 11.32 -9.90
C PRO A 103 17.42 9.92 -10.52
N GLU A 104 18.40 9.04 -10.31
CA GLU A 104 18.43 7.70 -10.89
C GLU A 104 17.31 6.81 -10.39
N GLU A 105 17.01 6.88 -9.10
CA GLU A 105 15.91 6.11 -8.50
C GLU A 105 14.55 6.68 -8.91
N LEU A 106 14.44 8.00 -9.01
CA LEU A 106 13.22 8.68 -9.42
C LEU A 106 12.82 8.37 -10.87
N GLU A 107 13.80 8.21 -11.77
CA GLU A 107 13.57 7.82 -13.17
C GLU A 107 12.92 6.43 -13.30
N LYS A 108 13.07 5.56 -12.32
CA LYS A 108 12.43 4.24 -12.29
C LYS A 108 10.94 4.31 -11.95
N VAL A 109 10.46 5.43 -11.40
CA VAL A 109 9.06 5.63 -11.02
C VAL A 109 8.25 6.13 -12.22
N PRO A 110 7.38 5.30 -12.83
CA PRO A 110 6.78 5.63 -14.12
C PRO A 110 5.74 6.75 -14.04
N HIS A 111 5.12 6.94 -12.88
CA HIS A 111 4.03 7.91 -12.73
C HIS A 111 4.17 8.69 -11.42
N ILE A 112 4.46 9.98 -11.56
CA ILE A 112 4.55 10.91 -10.43
C ILE A 112 3.58 12.07 -10.66
N ALA A 113 2.72 12.35 -9.68
CA ALA A 113 1.80 13.48 -9.72
C ALA A 113 2.12 14.48 -8.61
N PRO A 114 2.87 15.55 -8.89
CA PRO A 114 3.15 16.61 -7.93
C PRO A 114 1.90 17.38 -7.48
N GLN A 115 0.84 17.33 -8.30
CA GLN A 115 -0.46 17.93 -7.99
C GLN A 115 -1.41 17.00 -7.23
N GLY A 116 -0.97 15.76 -6.98
CA GLY A 116 -1.76 14.72 -6.36
C GLY A 116 -2.56 13.87 -7.34
N MET A 117 -3.06 12.76 -6.84
CA MET A 117 -3.95 11.82 -7.53
C MET A 117 -5.22 11.60 -6.70
N ASN A 118 -6.28 11.16 -7.35
CA ASN A 118 -7.48 10.67 -6.68
C ASN A 118 -7.46 9.13 -6.54
N ARG A 119 -8.47 8.58 -5.87
CA ARG A 119 -8.60 7.14 -5.63
C ARG A 119 -8.74 6.33 -6.92
N GLU A 120 -9.50 6.83 -7.88
CA GLU A 120 -9.74 6.17 -9.16
C GLU A 120 -8.44 6.03 -9.97
N GLN A 121 -7.61 7.07 -9.94
CA GLN A 121 -6.27 7.01 -10.53
C GLN A 121 -5.37 6.01 -9.80
N ALA A 122 -5.39 5.98 -8.47
CA ALA A 122 -4.64 5.01 -7.69
C ALA A 122 -5.05 3.56 -8.02
N VAL A 123 -6.35 3.30 -8.16
CA VAL A 123 -6.89 1.99 -8.59
C VAL A 123 -6.42 1.60 -9.98
N ALA A 124 -6.38 2.56 -10.92
CA ALA A 124 -5.96 2.30 -12.31
C ALA A 124 -4.52 1.79 -12.42
N TYR A 125 -3.65 2.13 -11.47
CA TYR A 125 -2.29 1.59 -11.40
C TYR A 125 -2.21 0.17 -10.84
N ALA A 126 -3.33 -0.41 -10.40
CA ALA A 126 -3.41 -1.77 -9.86
C ALA A 126 -2.30 -2.09 -8.83
N PRO A 127 -2.18 -1.32 -7.75
CA PRO A 127 -1.16 -1.57 -6.74
C PRO A 127 -1.44 -2.87 -5.98
N ASP A 128 -0.38 -3.53 -5.52
CA ASP A 128 -0.45 -4.63 -4.54
C ASP A 128 -0.24 -4.11 -3.11
N PHE A 129 0.33 -2.90 -2.98
CA PHE A 129 0.65 -2.28 -1.70
C PHE A 129 0.51 -0.76 -1.76
N ILE A 130 -0.05 -0.14 -0.74
CA ILE A 130 -0.17 1.32 -0.63
C ILE A 130 0.50 1.81 0.64
N MET A 131 1.37 2.80 0.49
CA MET A 131 2.03 3.46 1.61
C MET A 131 1.58 4.91 1.71
N GLY A 132 1.22 5.34 2.91
CA GLY A 132 0.75 6.70 3.11
C GLY A 132 0.69 7.15 4.56
N TRP A 133 0.29 8.39 4.73
CA TRP A 133 -0.10 8.92 6.03
C TRP A 133 -1.54 8.51 6.36
N GLN A 134 -1.89 8.50 7.64
CA GLN A 134 -3.25 8.18 8.08
C GLN A 134 -4.31 9.05 7.37
N SER A 135 -4.03 10.33 7.13
CA SER A 135 -4.92 11.26 6.42
C SER A 135 -5.19 10.88 4.96
N ALA A 136 -4.35 10.05 4.35
CA ALA A 136 -4.56 9.54 3.00
C ALA A 136 -5.68 8.48 2.96
N PHE A 137 -5.84 7.72 4.04
CA PHE A 137 -6.78 6.59 4.11
C PHE A 137 -8.16 7.01 4.62
N THR A 138 -8.79 7.95 3.95
CA THR A 138 -10.15 8.44 4.22
C THR A 138 -11.05 8.25 3.00
N LEU A 139 -12.36 8.24 3.21
CA LEU A 139 -13.35 8.10 2.14
C LEU A 139 -13.22 9.20 1.08
N SER A 140 -12.83 10.39 1.50
CA SER A 140 -12.68 11.57 0.62
C SER A 140 -11.36 11.62 -0.15
N ARG A 141 -10.39 10.76 0.18
CA ARG A 141 -9.09 10.70 -0.49
C ARG A 141 -8.91 9.35 -1.19
N PHE A 142 -8.05 8.47 -0.67
CA PHE A 142 -7.74 7.19 -1.31
C PHE A 142 -8.61 6.02 -0.83
N GLY A 143 -9.61 6.25 0.03
CA GLY A 143 -10.42 5.18 0.62
C GLY A 143 -9.83 4.67 1.94
N THR A 144 -10.63 3.92 2.69
CA THR A 144 -10.21 3.37 3.99
C THR A 144 -9.29 2.17 3.82
N VAL A 145 -8.59 1.80 4.89
CA VAL A 145 -7.79 0.57 4.94
C VAL A 145 -8.62 -0.65 4.57
N SER A 146 -9.83 -0.80 5.16
CA SER A 146 -10.75 -1.90 4.85
C SER A 146 -11.18 -1.93 3.38
N TRP A 147 -11.41 -0.77 2.78
CA TRP A 147 -11.77 -0.67 1.35
C TRP A 147 -10.69 -1.26 0.43
N TRP A 148 -9.41 -1.06 0.74
CA TRP A 148 -8.31 -1.62 -0.01
C TRP A 148 -8.12 -3.11 0.28
N GLN A 149 -8.27 -3.52 1.54
CA GLN A 149 -8.19 -4.93 1.94
C GLN A 149 -9.22 -5.82 1.24
N GLU A 150 -10.46 -5.33 1.11
CA GLU A 150 -11.51 -6.02 0.34
C GLU A 150 -11.13 -6.27 -1.12
N ARG A 151 -10.13 -5.55 -1.62
CA ARG A 151 -9.58 -5.66 -2.98
C ARG A 151 -8.25 -6.40 -3.04
N GLY A 152 -7.82 -7.00 -1.93
CA GLY A 152 -6.56 -7.74 -1.84
C GLY A 152 -5.31 -6.86 -1.81
N VAL A 153 -5.47 -5.55 -1.53
CA VAL A 153 -4.36 -4.60 -1.48
C VAL A 153 -3.98 -4.33 -0.03
N ASN A 154 -2.72 -4.59 0.32
CA ASN A 154 -2.19 -4.25 1.63
C ASN A 154 -1.92 -2.75 1.77
N THR A 155 -2.09 -2.22 2.97
CA THR A 155 -1.88 -0.79 3.25
C THR A 155 -0.96 -0.60 4.44
N TYR A 156 -0.04 0.34 4.33
CA TYR A 156 0.86 0.75 5.40
C TYR A 156 0.65 2.23 5.74
N ILE A 157 0.27 2.48 6.98
CA ILE A 157 0.18 3.83 7.54
C ILE A 157 1.46 4.09 8.32
N ALA A 158 2.22 5.12 7.91
CA ALA A 158 3.45 5.50 8.60
C ALA A 158 3.15 5.94 10.04
N ALA A 159 3.86 5.38 11.01
CA ALA A 159 3.66 5.62 12.43
C ALA A 159 3.83 7.10 12.84
N THR A 160 4.68 7.82 12.13
CA THR A 160 4.95 9.25 12.33
C THR A 160 3.85 10.18 11.80
N SER A 161 2.86 9.62 11.09
CA SER A 161 1.82 10.41 10.46
C SER A 161 0.66 10.76 11.40
N ASN A 162 0.22 12.02 11.36
CA ASN A 162 -1.04 12.50 11.96
C ASN A 162 -1.30 12.04 13.40
N HIS A 163 -0.28 12.08 14.25
CA HIS A 163 -0.42 11.73 15.68
C HIS A 163 -0.91 10.28 15.92
N VAL A 164 -0.56 9.35 15.04
CA VAL A 164 -0.83 7.93 15.27
C VAL A 164 -0.10 7.45 16.52
N LEU A 165 1.17 7.86 16.66
CA LEU A 165 1.89 7.69 17.92
C LEU A 165 1.58 8.87 18.86
N LYS A 166 1.06 8.58 20.04
CA LYS A 166 1.21 9.52 21.16
C LYS A 166 2.69 9.52 21.50
N TYR A 167 3.37 10.64 21.30
CA TYR A 167 4.69 10.82 21.89
C TYR A 167 4.51 10.67 23.39
N GLY A 168 4.95 9.55 23.95
CA GLY A 168 5.09 9.45 25.38
C GLY A 168 6.01 10.58 25.82
N THR A 169 5.59 11.39 26.77
CA THR A 169 6.49 12.26 27.51
C THR A 169 7.64 11.38 27.97
N ILE A 170 8.84 11.70 27.51
CA ILE A 170 10.05 11.13 28.09
C ILE A 170 10.11 11.78 29.49
N GLU A 171 9.70 11.03 30.51
CA GLU A 171 9.99 11.35 31.90
C GLU A 171 11.45 11.02 32.23
#